data_a15ec3dfdba894b08bee34b42b241bd4
#
_entry.id   a15ec3dfdba894b08bee34b42b241bd4
#
_cell.length_a   1.000
_cell.length_b   1.000
_cell.length_c   1.000
_cell.angle_alpha   90.00
_cell.angle_beta   90.00
_cell.angle_gamma   90.00
#
_symmetry.space_group_name_H-M   'P 1'
#
loop_
_entity.id
_entity.type
_entity.pdbx_description
1 polymer ?
#
loop_
_entity_poly.entity_id
_entity_poly.type
_entity_poly.pdbx_seq_one_letter_code
_entity_poly.pdbx_strand_id
1 'polypeptide(L)'
;PTASALRTLPVRTRPRRTCRRSSIICKYNIPFVYEFGNHDSEQGLTNRELYNIARGVKNNILPDLSNAKELDYVVKIKERKGKNDAAVLYCLDSHSYPKGFPEDKSHGTYAWLTFDQVSWYRQQAQALKDANKGKTLPALAFFHIALPEFTYATENQNVAMIGTRREQCCGPEFNSKKGE
;
A
#
# COMPACT_ATOMS: atom_id res chain seq x y z
N PRO A 1 29.32 -43.85 7.06
CA PRO A 1 28.08 -43.63 6.33
C PRO A 1 27.87 -42.15 6.18
N THR A 2 27.97 -41.77 4.95
CA THR A 2 28.08 -40.43 4.42
C THR A 2 26.72 -39.70 4.43
N ALA A 3 26.69 -38.51 5.04
CA ALA A 3 25.56 -37.59 4.93
C ALA A 3 25.49 -37.04 3.51
N SER A 4 24.38 -37.32 2.82
CA SER A 4 24.05 -36.79 1.51
C SER A 4 23.67 -35.30 1.65
N ALA A 5 24.51 -34.44 1.07
CA ALA A 5 24.23 -33.02 0.97
C ALA A 5 23.11 -32.80 -0.08
N LEU A 6 21.90 -32.52 0.38
CA LEU A 6 20.83 -31.98 -0.44
C LEU A 6 21.26 -30.59 -0.95
N ARG A 7 21.69 -30.54 -2.21
CA ARG A 7 21.86 -29.27 -2.93
C ARG A 7 20.48 -28.68 -3.19
N THR A 8 20.13 -27.66 -2.42
CA THR A 8 19.02 -26.76 -2.76
C THR A 8 19.37 -26.03 -4.07
N LEU A 9 18.70 -26.38 -5.12
CA LEU A 9 18.78 -25.64 -6.39
C LEU A 9 18.23 -24.23 -6.16
N PRO A 10 18.90 -23.19 -6.65
CA PRO A 10 18.36 -21.83 -6.53
C PRO A 10 17.06 -21.77 -7.35
N VAL A 11 15.97 -21.43 -6.68
CA VAL A 11 14.69 -21.10 -7.32
C VAL A 11 14.97 -19.91 -8.23
N ARG A 12 14.96 -20.15 -9.55
CA ARG A 12 15.02 -19.08 -10.55
C ARG A 12 13.71 -18.32 -10.50
N THR A 13 13.60 -17.40 -9.56
CA THR A 13 12.54 -16.40 -9.55
C THR A 13 12.76 -15.49 -10.75
N ARG A 14 11.86 -15.55 -11.71
CA ARG A 14 11.87 -14.65 -12.86
C ARG A 14 11.15 -13.37 -12.47
N PRO A 15 11.82 -12.26 -12.19
CA PRO A 15 11.18 -10.97 -11.88
C PRO A 15 10.67 -10.29 -13.17
N ARG A 16 9.90 -11.03 -13.99
CA ARG A 16 9.59 -10.57 -15.36
C ARG A 16 8.53 -9.47 -15.43
N ARG A 17 7.63 -9.35 -14.45
CA ARG A 17 6.55 -8.34 -14.50
C ARG A 17 6.96 -6.98 -13.94
N THR A 18 7.60 -6.95 -12.80
CA THR A 18 8.11 -5.70 -12.19
C THR A 18 9.15 -5.04 -13.10
N CYS A 19 10.03 -5.83 -13.73
CA CYS A 19 11.05 -5.31 -14.64
C CYS A 19 10.47 -4.71 -15.94
N ARG A 20 9.37 -5.21 -16.48
CA ARG A 20 8.78 -4.67 -17.72
C ARG A 20 8.11 -3.31 -17.51
N ARG A 21 7.37 -3.10 -16.41
CA ARG A 21 6.76 -1.81 -16.08
C ARG A 21 7.81 -0.77 -15.73
N SER A 22 8.85 -1.17 -14.99
CA SER A 22 9.98 -0.31 -14.64
C SER A 22 10.83 0.10 -15.83
N SER A 23 10.83 -0.64 -16.95
CA SER A 23 11.72 -0.37 -18.10
C SER A 23 11.45 1.00 -18.73
N ILE A 24 10.19 1.42 -18.85
CA ILE A 24 9.81 2.73 -19.39
C ILE A 24 10.19 3.84 -18.39
N ILE A 25 9.85 3.67 -17.12
CA ILE A 25 10.16 4.62 -16.05
C ILE A 25 11.67 4.83 -15.94
N CYS A 26 12.44 3.72 -15.96
CA CYS A 26 13.91 3.77 -15.93
C CYS A 26 14.50 4.46 -17.17
N LYS A 27 13.91 4.27 -18.36
CA LYS A 27 14.33 4.90 -19.61
C LYS A 27 14.24 6.43 -19.54
N TYR A 28 13.18 6.93 -18.91
CA TYR A 28 12.95 8.38 -18.79
C TYR A 28 13.45 8.98 -17.48
N ASN A 29 14.18 8.23 -16.66
CA ASN A 29 14.70 8.66 -15.36
C ASN A 29 13.61 9.26 -14.43
N ILE A 30 12.41 8.69 -14.45
CA ILE A 30 11.31 9.13 -13.60
C ILE A 30 11.44 8.46 -12.23
N PRO A 31 11.53 9.22 -11.12
CA PRO A 31 11.44 8.65 -9.79
C PRO A 31 10.08 7.98 -9.58
N PHE A 32 10.06 6.84 -8.93
CA PHE A 32 8.83 6.11 -8.65
C PHE A 32 8.86 5.40 -7.30
N VAL A 33 7.68 5.15 -6.79
CA VAL A 33 7.39 4.25 -5.68
C VAL A 33 6.44 3.16 -6.14
N TYR A 34 6.24 2.15 -5.32
CA TYR A 34 5.40 1.00 -5.65
C TYR A 34 4.40 0.76 -4.53
N GLU A 35 3.13 0.65 -4.90
CA GLU A 35 2.03 0.24 -4.04
C GLU A 35 1.53 -1.13 -4.49
N PHE A 36 1.26 -2.03 -3.52
CA PHE A 36 0.90 -3.41 -3.79
C PHE A 36 -0.62 -3.58 -3.85
N GLY A 37 -1.05 -4.39 -4.82
CA GLY A 37 -2.39 -4.91 -4.88
C GLY A 37 -2.48 -6.36 -4.38
N ASN A 38 -3.71 -6.84 -4.23
CA ASN A 38 -3.97 -8.19 -3.72
C ASN A 38 -3.41 -9.33 -4.58
N HIS A 39 -3.22 -9.09 -5.87
CA HIS A 39 -2.68 -10.09 -6.82
C HIS A 39 -1.15 -10.11 -6.93
N ASP A 40 -0.45 -9.13 -6.36
CA ASP A 40 1.00 -9.05 -6.53
C ASP A 40 1.73 -10.19 -5.84
N SER A 41 1.25 -10.66 -4.70
CA SER A 41 1.86 -11.76 -3.94
C SER A 41 1.40 -13.16 -4.32
N GLU A 42 0.50 -13.33 -5.30
CA GLU A 42 -0.03 -14.64 -5.70
C GLU A 42 0.98 -15.54 -6.42
N GLN A 43 2.09 -15.00 -6.85
CA GLN A 43 3.14 -15.74 -7.58
C GLN A 43 4.22 -16.34 -6.65
N GLY A 44 3.93 -16.47 -5.36
CA GLY A 44 4.81 -17.13 -4.39
C GLY A 44 5.85 -16.23 -3.73
N LEU A 45 5.82 -14.94 -3.97
CA LEU A 45 6.61 -13.94 -3.23
C LEU A 45 5.68 -13.11 -2.35
N THR A 46 6.13 -12.83 -1.14
CA THR A 46 5.43 -11.91 -0.23
C THR A 46 5.57 -10.46 -0.71
N ASN A 47 4.65 -9.58 -0.31
CA ASN A 47 4.77 -8.14 -0.61
C ASN A 47 6.11 -7.58 -0.11
N ARG A 48 6.64 -8.05 1.01
CA ARG A 48 7.94 -7.64 1.54
C ARG A 48 9.11 -8.05 0.64
N GLU A 49 9.09 -9.25 0.09
CA GLU A 49 10.11 -9.68 -0.86
C GLU A 49 10.02 -8.88 -2.16
N LEU A 50 8.82 -8.63 -2.65
CA LEU A 50 8.57 -7.78 -3.81
C LEU A 50 9.03 -6.33 -3.57
N TYR A 51 8.79 -5.79 -2.37
CA TYR A 51 9.26 -4.48 -1.95
C TYR A 51 10.79 -4.39 -2.01
N ASN A 52 11.48 -5.38 -1.47
CA ASN A 52 12.94 -5.43 -1.48
C ASN A 52 13.50 -5.55 -2.91
N ILE A 53 12.84 -6.30 -3.78
CA ILE A 53 13.18 -6.36 -5.21
C ILE A 53 12.97 -5.00 -5.87
N ALA A 54 11.82 -4.34 -5.61
CA ALA A 54 11.51 -3.03 -6.17
C ALA A 54 12.51 -1.95 -5.73
N ARG A 55 13.01 -2.01 -4.49
CA ARG A 55 14.07 -1.11 -4.00
C ARG A 55 15.37 -1.21 -4.78
N GLY A 56 15.67 -2.37 -5.37
CA GLY A 56 16.85 -2.58 -6.24
C GLY A 56 16.68 -2.02 -7.65
N VAL A 57 15.50 -1.56 -8.03
CA VAL A 57 15.25 -1.05 -9.39
C VAL A 57 15.72 0.41 -9.51
N LYS A 58 16.39 0.74 -10.62
CA LYS A 58 16.87 2.10 -10.91
C LYS A 58 15.72 3.13 -10.82
N ASN A 59 15.99 4.29 -10.26
CA ASN A 59 15.08 5.41 -10.03
C ASN A 59 13.96 5.15 -8.99
N ASN A 60 14.03 4.04 -8.31
CA ASN A 60 13.19 3.78 -7.17
C ASN A 60 13.55 4.72 -6.01
N ILE A 61 12.53 5.24 -5.32
CA ILE A 61 12.69 6.10 -4.14
C ILE A 61 11.99 5.52 -2.91
N LEU A 62 11.74 4.21 -2.89
CA LEU A 62 11.18 3.51 -1.73
C LEU A 62 12.10 3.61 -0.52
N PRO A 63 11.60 3.96 0.67
CA PRO A 63 12.40 4.00 1.89
C PRO A 63 12.89 2.62 2.34
N ASP A 64 13.78 2.57 3.30
CA ASP A 64 14.14 1.31 3.95
C ASP A 64 13.11 0.97 5.04
N LEU A 65 12.34 -0.08 4.79
CA LEU A 65 11.33 -0.61 5.71
C LEU A 65 11.73 -1.97 6.29
N SER A 66 13.00 -2.34 6.28
CA SER A 66 13.47 -3.66 6.75
C SER A 66 13.04 -3.96 8.20
N ASN A 67 12.93 -2.94 9.04
CA ASN A 67 12.51 -3.05 10.44
C ASN A 67 11.05 -2.61 10.68
N ALA A 68 10.31 -2.23 9.64
CA ALA A 68 8.90 -1.85 9.78
C ALA A 68 8.01 -3.10 9.82
N LYS A 69 6.93 -3.04 10.59
CA LYS A 69 5.90 -4.10 10.64
C LYS A 69 5.14 -4.14 9.32
N GLU A 70 4.68 -3.00 8.87
CA GLU A 70 3.90 -2.83 7.65
C GLU A 70 4.74 -2.19 6.53
N LEU A 71 4.24 -2.18 5.31
CA LEU A 71 4.89 -1.55 4.16
C LEU A 71 4.35 -0.13 3.91
N ASP A 72 3.93 0.54 4.98
CA ASP A 72 3.45 1.91 4.91
C ASP A 72 4.60 2.90 4.88
N TYR A 73 4.47 3.95 4.06
CA TYR A 73 5.49 4.98 3.99
C TYR A 73 4.94 6.31 3.49
N VAL A 74 5.76 7.35 3.67
CA VAL A 74 5.47 8.72 3.25
C VAL A 74 6.48 9.17 2.21
N VAL A 75 5.99 9.77 1.12
CA VAL A 75 6.83 10.46 0.14
C VAL A 75 6.57 11.96 0.24
N LYS A 76 7.63 12.73 0.45
CA LYS A 76 7.56 14.19 0.53
C LYS A 76 7.90 14.81 -0.81
N ILE A 77 7.01 15.63 -1.32
CA ILE A 77 7.22 16.40 -2.53
C ILE A 77 7.76 17.77 -2.14
N LYS A 78 8.95 18.09 -2.62
CA LYS A 78 9.60 19.38 -2.33
C LYS A 78 9.08 20.50 -3.21
N GLU A 79 9.13 21.72 -2.70
CA GLU A 79 8.93 22.91 -3.51
C GLU A 79 9.95 22.97 -4.65
N ARG A 80 9.54 23.53 -5.77
CA ARG A 80 10.41 23.66 -6.95
C ARG A 80 11.67 24.51 -6.67
N LYS A 81 11.53 25.53 -5.85
CA LYS A 81 12.62 26.42 -5.43
C LYS A 81 12.57 26.57 -3.91
N GLY A 82 13.23 25.68 -3.20
CA GLY A 82 13.21 25.73 -1.73
C GLY A 82 13.56 24.40 -1.09
N LYS A 83 13.60 24.40 0.23
CA LYS A 83 13.87 23.21 1.04
C LYS A 83 12.60 22.66 1.72
N ASN A 84 11.49 23.40 1.63
CA ASN A 84 10.24 23.03 2.30
C ASN A 84 9.53 21.90 1.55
N ASP A 85 8.68 21.19 2.27
CA ASP A 85 7.74 20.24 1.68
C ASP A 85 6.54 21.00 1.12
N ALA A 86 6.15 20.70 -0.13
CA ALA A 86 5.00 21.29 -0.80
C ALA A 86 3.76 20.40 -0.70
N ALA A 87 3.94 19.09 -0.68
CA ALA A 87 2.88 18.09 -0.58
C ALA A 87 3.42 16.77 -0.03
N VAL A 88 2.51 15.89 0.35
CA VAL A 88 2.81 14.59 0.93
C VAL A 88 1.99 13.50 0.25
N LEU A 89 2.62 12.36 -0.03
CA LEU A 89 1.95 11.15 -0.49
C LEU A 89 2.07 10.10 0.61
N TYR A 90 0.94 9.59 1.08
CA TYR A 90 0.88 8.44 1.97
C TYR A 90 0.64 7.19 1.13
N CYS A 91 1.50 6.21 1.26
CA CYS A 91 1.37 4.91 0.63
C CYS A 91 1.10 3.90 1.73
N LEU A 92 -0.03 3.20 1.65
CA LEU A 92 -0.54 2.32 2.70
C LEU A 92 -0.81 0.94 2.11
N ASP A 93 -0.09 -0.08 2.60
CA ASP A 93 -0.32 -1.46 2.19
C ASP A 93 -1.67 -1.95 2.74
N SER A 94 -2.69 -1.98 1.91
CA SER A 94 -4.01 -2.49 2.27
C SER A 94 -4.09 -4.01 2.31
N HIS A 95 -2.96 -4.69 2.24
CA HIS A 95 -2.81 -6.13 2.22
C HIS A 95 -3.48 -6.81 1.01
N SER A 96 -3.74 -8.13 1.11
CA SER A 96 -4.35 -8.89 0.01
C SER A 96 -5.65 -9.55 0.47
N TYR A 97 -5.53 -10.57 1.32
CA TYR A 97 -6.64 -11.36 1.82
C TYR A 97 -6.55 -11.49 3.34
N PRO A 98 -7.68 -11.54 4.05
CA PRO A 98 -7.66 -11.67 5.50
C PRO A 98 -7.01 -13.00 5.91
N LYS A 99 -6.09 -12.93 6.87
CA LYS A 99 -5.45 -14.10 7.46
C LYS A 99 -5.92 -14.28 8.90
N GLY A 100 -6.21 -15.53 9.28
CA GLY A 100 -6.59 -15.85 10.65
C GLY A 100 -8.03 -15.55 11.03
N PHE A 101 -8.85 -15.11 10.08
CA PHE A 101 -10.29 -15.06 10.27
C PHE A 101 -10.91 -16.41 9.91
N PRO A 102 -11.98 -16.85 10.61
CA PRO A 102 -12.75 -17.99 10.18
C PRO A 102 -13.22 -17.79 8.73
N GLU A 103 -13.51 -18.87 8.01
CA GLU A 103 -14.04 -18.82 6.64
C GLU A 103 -15.45 -18.15 6.55
N ASP A 104 -15.84 -17.50 7.61
CA ASP A 104 -17.02 -16.65 7.67
C ASP A 104 -16.84 -15.48 6.68
N LYS A 105 -17.51 -15.59 5.55
CA LYS A 105 -17.53 -14.58 4.48
C LYS A 105 -18.19 -13.26 4.88
N SER A 106 -18.59 -13.11 6.15
CA SER A 106 -19.19 -11.88 6.68
C SER A 106 -18.25 -10.67 6.59
N HIS A 107 -16.92 -10.91 6.58
CA HIS A 107 -15.90 -9.87 6.54
C HIS A 107 -15.46 -9.46 5.12
N GLY A 108 -16.12 -9.97 4.08
CA GLY A 108 -15.72 -9.72 2.70
C GLY A 108 -14.55 -10.61 2.25
N THR A 109 -14.11 -10.40 1.00
CA THR A 109 -13.10 -11.23 0.35
C THR A 109 -11.67 -10.70 0.51
N TYR A 110 -11.52 -9.39 0.70
CA TYR A 110 -10.23 -8.71 0.74
C TYR A 110 -9.88 -8.25 2.16
N ALA A 111 -8.59 -8.02 2.39
CA ALA A 111 -8.12 -7.38 3.60
C ALA A 111 -8.43 -5.86 3.60
N TRP A 112 -7.95 -5.15 4.58
CA TRP A 112 -8.24 -3.73 4.81
C TRP A 112 -7.08 -3.06 5.54
N LEU A 113 -7.12 -1.72 5.65
CA LEU A 113 -6.21 -0.97 6.50
C LEU A 113 -6.54 -1.23 7.98
N THR A 114 -5.54 -1.64 8.74
CA THR A 114 -5.67 -1.95 10.17
C THR A 114 -5.72 -0.70 11.05
N PHE A 115 -6.19 -0.83 12.29
CA PHE A 115 -6.15 0.27 13.26
C PHE A 115 -4.72 0.74 13.56
N ASP A 116 -3.73 -0.16 13.52
CA ASP A 116 -2.33 0.20 13.67
C ASP A 116 -1.87 1.14 12.53
N GLN A 117 -2.28 0.85 11.29
CA GLN A 117 -1.98 1.69 10.13
C GLN A 117 -2.70 3.05 10.20
N VAL A 118 -3.95 3.08 10.65
CA VAL A 118 -4.67 4.35 10.90
C VAL A 118 -3.98 5.18 11.99
N SER A 119 -3.53 4.55 13.06
CA SER A 119 -2.77 5.20 14.12
C SER A 119 -1.44 5.74 13.60
N TRP A 120 -0.72 4.95 12.81
CA TRP A 120 0.52 5.35 12.15
C TRP A 120 0.29 6.56 11.23
N TYR A 121 -0.73 6.52 10.39
CA TYR A 121 -1.09 7.64 9.51
C TYR A 121 -1.32 8.93 10.30
N ARG A 122 -2.10 8.86 11.39
CA ARG A 122 -2.38 10.02 12.25
C ARG A 122 -1.11 10.58 12.89
N GLN A 123 -0.21 9.72 13.34
CA GLN A 123 1.08 10.13 13.90
C GLN A 123 1.96 10.81 12.85
N GLN A 124 2.05 10.24 11.63
CA GLN A 124 2.78 10.86 10.53
C GLN A 124 2.19 12.23 10.14
N ALA A 125 0.88 12.32 10.03
CA ALA A 125 0.19 13.56 9.68
C ALA A 125 0.42 14.65 10.74
N GLN A 126 0.37 14.30 12.02
CA GLN A 126 0.65 15.25 13.11
C GLN A 126 2.12 15.69 13.10
N ALA A 127 3.07 14.76 12.97
CA ALA A 127 4.50 15.09 12.92
C ALA A 127 4.84 16.00 11.73
N LEU A 128 4.24 15.76 10.57
CA LEU A 128 4.41 16.61 9.38
C LEU A 128 3.82 18.01 9.58
N LYS A 129 2.67 18.10 10.21
CA LYS A 129 2.03 19.39 10.56
C LYS A 129 2.91 20.18 11.52
N ASP A 130 3.45 19.53 12.55
CA ASP A 130 4.31 20.17 13.53
C ASP A 130 5.61 20.67 12.88
N ALA A 131 6.23 19.82 12.04
CA ALA A 131 7.41 20.21 11.25
C ALA A 131 7.14 21.36 10.27
N ASN A 132 5.88 21.51 9.82
CA ASN A 132 5.43 22.60 8.94
C ASN A 132 4.81 23.77 9.72
N LYS A 133 5.29 24.04 10.93
CA LYS A 133 4.85 25.18 11.78
C LYS A 133 3.34 25.18 12.05
N GLY A 134 2.76 24.01 12.27
CA GLY A 134 1.34 23.84 12.56
C GLY A 134 0.41 23.89 11.32
N LYS A 135 0.95 24.03 10.12
CA LYS A 135 0.15 24.07 8.88
C LYS A 135 0.10 22.69 8.23
N THR A 136 -1.08 22.24 7.89
CA THR A 136 -1.28 20.99 7.14
C THR A 136 -0.79 21.14 5.71
N LEU A 137 -0.03 20.17 5.21
CA LEU A 137 0.38 20.09 3.81
C LEU A 137 -0.74 19.45 2.97
N PRO A 138 -0.89 19.85 1.70
CA PRO A 138 -1.67 19.09 0.75
C PRO A 138 -1.19 17.64 0.71
N ALA A 139 -2.12 16.68 0.71
CA ALA A 139 -1.77 15.28 0.76
C ALA A 139 -2.68 14.42 -0.11
N LEU A 140 -2.13 13.31 -0.62
CA LEU A 140 -2.87 12.22 -1.25
C LEU A 140 -2.53 10.92 -0.52
N ALA A 141 -3.51 10.03 -0.39
CA ALA A 141 -3.32 8.69 0.11
C ALA A 141 -3.51 7.68 -1.02
N PHE A 142 -2.60 6.72 -1.10
CA PHE A 142 -2.60 5.63 -2.07
C PHE A 142 -2.71 4.31 -1.33
N PHE A 143 -3.68 3.52 -1.68
CA PHE A 143 -3.91 2.15 -1.20
C PHE A 143 -4.74 1.40 -2.25
N HIS A 144 -4.57 0.10 -2.35
CA HIS A 144 -5.20 -0.68 -3.41
C HIS A 144 -6.64 -1.04 -3.09
N ILE A 145 -6.90 -1.57 -1.89
CA ILE A 145 -8.24 -2.03 -1.50
C ILE A 145 -9.01 -0.84 -0.95
N ALA A 146 -10.15 -0.57 -1.55
CA ALA A 146 -10.99 0.57 -1.22
C ALA A 146 -11.49 0.52 0.23
N LEU A 147 -11.51 1.68 0.88
CA LEU A 147 -12.09 1.80 2.22
C LEU A 147 -13.60 1.52 2.19
N PRO A 148 -14.11 0.88 3.20
CA PRO A 148 -15.53 0.61 3.34
C PRO A 148 -16.39 1.88 3.30
N GLU A 149 -15.87 3.02 3.78
CA GLU A 149 -16.54 4.32 3.74
C GLU A 149 -16.93 4.76 2.32
N PHE A 150 -16.24 4.27 1.29
CA PHE A 150 -16.64 4.50 -0.10
C PHE A 150 -18.00 3.85 -0.42
N THR A 151 -18.33 2.71 0.19
CA THR A 151 -19.66 2.11 0.05
C THR A 151 -20.72 3.01 0.64
N TYR A 152 -20.50 3.49 1.87
CA TYR A 152 -21.41 4.42 2.52
C TYR A 152 -21.63 5.67 1.68
N ALA A 153 -20.56 6.28 1.17
CA ALA A 153 -20.65 7.47 0.33
C ALA A 153 -21.42 7.22 -0.96
N THR A 154 -21.29 6.04 -1.58
CA THR A 154 -22.00 5.72 -2.84
C THR A 154 -23.46 5.34 -2.66
N GLU A 155 -23.83 4.84 -1.48
CA GLU A 155 -25.20 4.40 -1.18
C GLU A 155 -26.02 5.48 -0.46
N ASN A 156 -25.37 6.51 0.08
CA ASN A 156 -26.04 7.58 0.79
C ASN A 156 -26.42 8.72 -0.18
N GLN A 157 -27.70 8.88 -0.44
CA GLN A 157 -28.24 9.91 -1.35
C GLN A 157 -27.98 11.36 -0.89
N ASN A 158 -27.61 11.56 0.38
CA ASN A 158 -27.28 12.89 0.92
C ASN A 158 -25.81 13.28 0.72
N VAL A 159 -25.00 12.40 0.13
CA VAL A 159 -23.59 12.67 -0.15
C VAL A 159 -23.44 12.99 -1.62
N ALA A 160 -22.94 14.19 -1.93
CA ALA A 160 -22.61 14.58 -3.30
C ALA A 160 -21.38 13.79 -3.76
N MET A 161 -21.54 12.99 -4.81
CA MET A 161 -20.47 12.22 -5.42
C MET A 161 -20.34 12.53 -6.91
N ILE A 162 -19.08 12.60 -7.38
CA ILE A 162 -18.75 12.66 -8.79
C ILE A 162 -18.10 11.33 -9.18
N GLY A 163 -18.73 10.59 -10.09
CA GLY A 163 -18.27 9.29 -10.55
C GLY A 163 -19.12 8.13 -10.07
N THR A 164 -18.65 6.92 -10.34
CA THR A 164 -19.30 5.67 -9.94
C THR A 164 -18.30 4.73 -9.30
N ARG A 165 -18.74 4.03 -8.25
CA ARG A 165 -17.98 2.92 -7.69
C ARG A 165 -18.06 1.71 -8.62
N ARG A 166 -16.92 1.12 -8.96
CA ARG A 166 -16.84 -0.09 -9.79
C ARG A 166 -16.40 -1.33 -9.02
N GLU A 167 -15.83 -1.17 -7.84
CA GLU A 167 -15.30 -2.25 -7.01
C GLU A 167 -16.03 -2.35 -5.68
N GLN A 168 -16.05 -3.54 -5.12
CA GLN A 168 -16.55 -3.75 -3.76
C GLN A 168 -15.54 -3.23 -2.75
N CYS A 169 -16.03 -2.51 -1.76
CA CYS A 169 -15.24 -2.18 -0.59
C CYS A 169 -15.21 -3.35 0.39
N CYS A 170 -14.21 -3.41 1.22
CA CYS A 170 -13.92 -4.52 2.12
C CYS A 170 -13.62 -4.02 3.52
N GLY A 171 -13.82 -4.89 4.49
CA GLY A 171 -13.52 -4.66 5.88
C GLY A 171 -14.67 -5.03 6.81
N PRO A 172 -14.35 -5.41 8.06
CA PRO A 172 -15.34 -5.85 9.03
C PRO A 172 -16.32 -4.76 9.43
N GLU A 173 -15.91 -3.50 9.41
CA GLU A 173 -16.71 -2.35 9.84
C GLU A 173 -17.97 -2.15 8.99
N PHE A 174 -18.00 -2.71 7.80
CA PHE A 174 -19.07 -2.46 6.83
C PHE A 174 -20.01 -3.61 6.59
N ASN A 175 -19.78 -4.69 7.26
CA ASN A 175 -20.79 -5.73 7.36
C ASN A 175 -21.86 -5.40 8.42
N SER A 176 -21.72 -4.29 9.12
CA SER A 176 -22.68 -3.79 10.11
C SER A 176 -24.06 -3.44 9.52
N LYS A 177 -24.17 -3.19 8.22
CA LYS A 177 -25.48 -3.02 7.59
C LYS A 177 -26.37 -4.27 7.58
N LYS A 178 -25.83 -5.44 7.97
CA LYS A 178 -26.61 -6.68 8.13
C LYS A 178 -26.89 -7.03 9.59
N GLY A 179 -26.49 -6.20 10.52
CA GLY A 179 -26.61 -6.40 11.96
C GLY A 179 -27.58 -5.45 12.65
N GLU A 180 -28.39 -4.72 11.90
CA GLU A 180 -29.55 -3.99 12.40
C GLU A 180 -30.79 -4.84 12.29
#